data_c5a859b3e0ea0abcdab839a93e700b6f
#
_entry.id   c5a859b3e0ea0abcdab839a93e700b6f
#
_cell.length_a   1.000
_cell.length_b   1.000
_cell.length_c   1.000
_cell.angle_alpha   90.00
_cell.angle_beta   90.00
_cell.angle_gamma   90.00
#
_symmetry.space_group_name_H-M   'P 1'
#
loop_
_entity.id
_entity.type
_entity.pdbx_description
1 polymer ?
#
loop_
_entity_poly.entity_id
_entity_poly.type
_entity_poly.pdbx_seq_one_letter_code
_entity_poly.pdbx_strand_id
1 'polypeptide(L)'
;MDHLDELENTSIHILREAFANFTNLGMLWSMGKDSTVLLYLTRKAFFGHVPFPLIHIDTHFKIPEMIEYRDSLTKEWQLPMVYGENEAALKEKNTFPDGNVNRIECCGLLKTKALQKTLSGEGKRYRFDHNSQKYEIDQNSEPYTGVIVGARADEEGSRSKERYFSP
;
A
#
# COMPACT_ATOMS: atom_id res chain seq x y z
N MET A 1 29.39 9.01 10.25
CA MET A 1 28.00 8.61 9.87
C MET A 1 27.21 8.39 11.14
N ASP A 2 26.12 9.05 11.30
CA ASP A 2 25.30 8.84 12.49
C ASP A 2 24.37 7.61 12.32
N HIS A 3 23.71 7.23 13.39
CA HIS A 3 22.83 6.06 13.37
C HIS A 3 21.65 6.18 12.38
N LEU A 4 21.13 7.39 12.19
CA LEU A 4 20.06 7.64 11.22
C LEU A 4 20.54 7.47 9.79
N ASP A 5 21.75 7.94 9.48
CA ASP A 5 22.37 7.73 8.16
C ASP A 5 22.56 6.25 7.85
N GLU A 6 22.95 5.45 8.84
CA GLU A 6 23.10 4.00 8.68
C GLU A 6 21.76 3.31 8.40
N LEU A 7 20.71 3.67 9.15
CA LEU A 7 19.36 3.15 8.94
C LEU A 7 18.79 3.54 7.57
N GLU A 8 19.01 4.78 7.16
CA GLU A 8 18.61 5.26 5.84
C GLU A 8 19.32 4.49 4.72
N ASN A 9 20.62 4.37 4.80
CA ASN A 9 21.41 3.63 3.81
C ASN A 9 21.03 2.16 3.72
N THR A 10 20.79 1.52 4.86
CA THR A 10 20.31 0.13 4.90
C THR A 10 18.94 0.00 4.25
N SER A 11 18.01 0.91 4.54
CA SER A 11 16.67 0.90 3.95
C SER A 11 16.70 1.11 2.44
N ILE A 12 17.52 2.04 1.96
CA ILE A 12 17.72 2.29 0.53
C ILE A 12 18.27 1.05 -0.18
N HIS A 13 19.23 0.37 0.44
CA HIS A 13 19.80 -0.87 -0.11
C HIS A 13 18.73 -1.97 -0.22
N ILE A 14 17.93 -2.19 0.83
CA ILE A 14 16.85 -3.17 0.85
C ILE A 14 15.82 -2.88 -0.24
N LEU A 15 15.41 -1.63 -0.42
CA LEU A 15 14.47 -1.22 -1.46
C LEU A 15 14.98 -1.50 -2.87
N ARG A 16 16.25 -1.20 -3.13
CA ARG A 16 16.90 -1.49 -4.42
C ARG A 16 17.05 -2.99 -4.66
N GLU A 17 17.40 -3.75 -3.63
CA GLU A 17 17.50 -5.21 -3.69
C GLU A 17 16.13 -5.85 -3.97
N ALA A 18 15.07 -5.41 -3.31
CA ALA A 18 13.72 -5.87 -3.56
C ALA A 18 13.30 -5.61 -5.03
N PHE A 19 13.53 -4.41 -5.52
CA PHE A 19 13.22 -4.05 -6.90
C PHE A 19 13.98 -4.91 -7.93
N ALA A 20 15.23 -5.25 -7.64
CA ALA A 20 16.05 -6.09 -8.53
C ALA A 20 15.61 -7.57 -8.55
N ASN A 21 15.04 -8.07 -7.46
CA ASN A 21 14.76 -9.51 -7.28
C ASN A 21 13.31 -9.91 -7.53
N PHE A 22 12.35 -9.00 -7.41
CA PHE A 22 10.93 -9.31 -7.62
C PHE A 22 10.45 -8.80 -8.98
N THR A 23 9.79 -9.65 -9.76
CA THR A 23 9.31 -9.29 -11.11
C THR A 23 8.08 -8.39 -11.07
N ASN A 24 7.21 -8.55 -10.09
CA ASN A 24 6.01 -7.73 -9.89
C ASN A 24 5.94 -7.26 -8.44
N LEU A 25 6.66 -6.21 -8.14
CA LEU A 25 6.79 -5.63 -6.82
C LEU A 25 5.77 -4.52 -6.60
N GLY A 26 5.17 -4.48 -5.42
CA GLY A 26 4.33 -3.36 -4.98
C GLY A 26 4.70 -2.93 -3.56
N MET A 27 4.26 -1.75 -3.17
CA MET A 27 4.43 -1.23 -1.81
C MET A 27 3.08 -0.88 -1.22
N LEU A 28 2.80 -1.32 -0.01
CA LEU A 28 1.61 -0.89 0.73
C LEU A 28 1.80 0.52 1.27
N TRP A 29 0.88 1.39 0.95
CA TRP A 29 0.84 2.74 1.52
C TRP A 29 -0.50 2.98 2.22
N SER A 30 -0.47 2.94 3.54
CA SER A 30 -1.64 3.16 4.40
C SER A 30 -1.85 4.63 4.80
N MET A 31 -0.99 5.54 4.32
CA MET A 31 -0.94 6.96 4.71
C MET A 31 -0.51 7.20 6.17
N GLY A 32 -0.12 6.14 6.89
CA GLY A 32 0.48 6.26 8.21
C GLY A 32 1.90 6.82 8.16
N LYS A 33 2.43 7.22 9.31
CA LYS A 33 3.78 7.81 9.40
C LYS A 33 4.87 6.87 8.89
N ASP A 34 4.82 5.60 9.27
CA ASP A 34 5.87 4.63 8.92
C ASP A 34 5.85 4.30 7.42
N SER A 35 4.68 4.07 6.85
CA SER A 35 4.55 3.83 5.40
C SER A 35 4.90 5.07 4.57
N THR A 36 4.65 6.26 5.08
CA THR A 36 5.01 7.52 4.40
C THR A 36 6.52 7.77 4.46
N VAL A 37 7.19 7.47 5.57
CA VAL A 37 8.65 7.49 5.64
C VAL A 37 9.26 6.51 4.63
N LEU A 38 8.70 5.30 4.55
CA LEU A 38 9.14 4.29 3.59
C LEU A 38 8.96 4.76 2.14
N LEU A 39 7.86 5.43 1.84
CA LEU A 39 7.62 6.05 0.54
C LEU A 39 8.66 7.14 0.22
N TYR A 40 8.99 7.99 1.18
CA TYR A 40 10.03 8.99 1.04
C TYR A 40 11.42 8.37 0.76
N LEU A 41 11.77 7.33 1.51
CA LEU A 41 13.01 6.57 1.29
C LEU A 41 13.04 5.90 -0.08
N THR A 42 11.91 5.42 -0.57
CA THR A 42 11.79 4.86 -1.93
C THR A 42 12.09 5.92 -2.98
N ARG A 43 11.51 7.11 -2.86
CA ARG A 43 11.82 8.22 -3.77
C ARG A 43 13.30 8.58 -3.74
N LYS A 44 13.91 8.57 -2.56
CA LYS A 44 15.35 8.81 -2.41
C LYS A 44 16.19 7.70 -3.05
N ALA A 45 15.79 6.44 -2.87
CA ALA A 45 16.48 5.29 -3.45
C ALA A 45 16.46 5.27 -4.98
N PHE A 46 15.42 5.83 -5.60
CA PHE A 46 15.19 5.83 -7.05
C PHE A 46 15.15 7.24 -7.66
N PHE A 47 15.91 8.14 -7.08
CA PHE A 47 16.17 9.49 -7.62
C PHE A 47 14.90 10.32 -7.88
N GLY A 48 13.96 10.31 -6.95
CA GLY A 48 12.72 11.06 -7.02
C GLY A 48 11.54 10.33 -7.66
N HIS A 49 11.74 9.08 -8.08
CA HIS A 49 10.71 8.23 -8.66
C HIS A 49 10.33 7.07 -7.76
N VAL A 50 9.13 6.53 -7.98
CA VAL A 50 8.69 5.26 -7.40
C VAL A 50 8.49 4.27 -8.55
N PRO A 51 9.40 3.30 -8.74
CA PRO A 51 9.42 2.45 -9.93
C PRO A 51 8.44 1.27 -9.89
N PHE A 52 7.62 1.17 -8.85
CA PHE A 52 6.63 0.11 -8.66
C PHE A 52 5.32 0.69 -8.12
N PRO A 53 4.19 -0.01 -8.29
CA PRO A 53 2.91 0.48 -7.81
C PRO A 53 2.84 0.64 -6.29
N LEU A 54 2.19 1.71 -5.85
CA LEU A 54 1.77 1.89 -4.46
C LEU A 54 0.35 1.36 -4.31
N ILE A 55 0.20 0.36 -3.45
CA ILE A 55 -1.06 -0.32 -3.22
C ILE A 55 -1.77 0.32 -2.04
N HIS A 56 -2.96 0.83 -2.27
CA HIS A 56 -3.83 1.40 -1.25
C HIS A 56 -5.17 0.68 -1.24
N ILE A 57 -5.58 0.19 -0.08
CA ILE A 57 -6.88 -0.45 0.09
C ILE A 57 -7.88 0.59 0.56
N ASP A 58 -8.87 0.84 -0.29
CA ASP A 58 -9.95 1.77 0.02
C ASP A 58 -11.08 1.04 0.75
N THR A 59 -11.27 1.39 2.00
CA THR A 59 -12.35 0.83 2.84
C THR A 59 -13.63 1.63 2.73
N HIS A 60 -13.60 2.82 2.09
CA HIS A 60 -14.69 3.81 2.05
C HIS A 60 -15.08 4.41 3.42
N PHE A 61 -14.35 4.10 4.48
CA PHE A 61 -14.60 4.57 5.85
C PHE A 61 -13.45 5.40 6.42
N LYS A 62 -12.71 6.07 5.57
CA LYS A 62 -11.63 6.99 5.99
C LYS A 62 -12.18 8.41 6.18
N ILE A 63 -11.56 9.14 7.10
CA ILE A 63 -11.89 10.55 7.28
C ILE A 63 -11.48 11.38 6.06
N PRO A 64 -12.23 12.45 5.72
CA PRO A 64 -11.97 13.26 4.53
C PRO A 64 -10.54 13.80 4.46
N GLU A 65 -9.97 14.21 5.57
CA GLU A 65 -8.61 14.75 5.64
C GLU A 65 -7.54 13.74 5.21
N MET A 66 -7.73 12.45 5.51
CA MET A 66 -6.83 11.39 5.05
C MET A 66 -6.92 11.19 3.54
N ILE A 67 -8.11 11.28 2.98
CA ILE A 67 -8.33 11.16 1.54
C ILE A 67 -7.71 12.35 0.82
N GLU A 68 -7.91 13.57 1.33
CA GLU A 68 -7.32 14.78 0.79
C GLU A 68 -5.79 14.73 0.82
N TYR A 69 -5.20 14.29 1.92
CA TYR A 69 -3.76 14.09 2.05
C TYR A 69 -3.24 13.06 1.03
N ARG A 70 -3.90 11.91 0.90
CA ARG A 70 -3.56 10.89 -0.08
C ARG A 70 -3.56 11.45 -1.50
N ASP A 71 -4.63 12.12 -1.88
CA ASP A 71 -4.82 12.63 -3.24
C ASP A 71 -3.86 13.77 -3.56
N SER A 72 -3.61 14.65 -2.60
CA SER A 72 -2.64 15.75 -2.74
C SER A 72 -1.23 15.20 -2.97
N LEU A 73 -0.80 14.28 -2.14
CA LEU A 73 0.55 13.70 -2.24
C LEU A 73 0.71 12.86 -3.52
N THR A 74 -0.32 12.12 -3.91
CA THR A 74 -0.36 11.37 -5.16
C THR A 74 -0.11 12.26 -6.37
N LYS A 75 -0.76 13.41 -6.42
CA LYS A 75 -0.60 14.38 -7.51
C LYS A 75 0.73 15.11 -7.45
N GLU A 76 1.12 15.59 -6.28
CA GLU A 76 2.38 16.33 -6.10
C GLU A 76 3.60 15.49 -6.46
N TRP A 77 3.62 14.24 -6.03
CA TRP A 77 4.76 13.34 -6.25
C TRP A 77 4.59 12.42 -7.46
N GLN A 78 3.52 12.56 -8.23
CA GLN A 78 3.23 11.73 -9.42
C GLN A 78 3.32 10.23 -9.09
N LEU A 79 2.66 9.80 -8.01
CA LEU A 79 2.76 8.44 -7.50
C LEU A 79 1.99 7.45 -8.38
N PRO A 80 2.56 6.27 -8.67
CA PRO A 80 1.89 5.21 -9.42
C PRO A 80 0.93 4.43 -8.52
N MET A 81 -0.22 5.00 -8.22
CA MET A 81 -1.19 4.43 -7.29
C MET A 81 -2.01 3.31 -7.91
N VAL A 82 -2.17 2.23 -7.15
CA VAL A 82 -3.14 1.16 -7.41
C VAL A 82 -4.07 1.05 -6.20
N TYR A 83 -5.36 1.14 -6.45
CA TYR A 83 -6.39 1.06 -5.43
C TYR A 83 -7.12 -0.28 -5.51
N GLY A 84 -7.30 -0.92 -4.37
CA GLY A 84 -8.10 -2.13 -4.22
C GLY A 84 -9.23 -1.92 -3.23
N GLU A 85 -10.33 -2.65 -3.43
CA GLU A 85 -11.47 -2.65 -2.53
C GLU A 85 -12.19 -3.99 -2.56
N ASN A 86 -13.01 -4.27 -1.56
CA ASN A 86 -13.92 -5.41 -1.58
C ASN A 86 -15.32 -4.94 -2.02
N GLU A 87 -15.54 -4.85 -3.32
CA GLU A 87 -16.81 -4.39 -3.89
C GLU A 87 -18.00 -5.22 -3.42
N ALA A 88 -17.84 -6.54 -3.30
CA ALA A 88 -18.92 -7.43 -2.87
C ALA A 88 -19.37 -7.10 -1.44
N ALA A 89 -18.42 -6.95 -0.50
CA ALA A 89 -18.73 -6.59 0.87
C ALA A 89 -19.40 -5.21 0.99
N LEU A 90 -18.99 -4.25 0.17
CA LEU A 90 -19.59 -2.92 0.13
C LEU A 90 -21.01 -2.94 -0.42
N LYS A 91 -21.25 -3.65 -1.52
CA LYS A 91 -22.58 -3.81 -2.13
C LYS A 91 -23.57 -4.52 -1.23
N GLU A 92 -23.13 -5.56 -0.53
CA GLU A 92 -23.93 -6.35 0.41
C GLU A 92 -24.09 -5.67 1.78
N LYS A 93 -23.49 -4.49 1.97
CA LYS A 93 -23.45 -3.78 3.26
C LYS A 93 -22.91 -4.63 4.40
N ASN A 94 -21.92 -5.47 4.10
CA ASN A 94 -21.15 -6.20 5.12
C ASN A 94 -20.12 -5.27 5.79
N THR A 95 -20.64 -4.23 6.43
CA THR A 95 -19.88 -3.09 6.97
C THR A 95 -20.34 -2.76 8.39
N PHE A 96 -19.56 -1.93 9.09
CA PHE A 96 -19.86 -1.40 10.42
C PHE A 96 -19.49 0.11 10.44
N PRO A 97 -20.30 0.98 11.09
CA PRO A 97 -21.52 0.72 11.88
C PRO A 97 -22.80 0.56 11.04
N ASP A 98 -22.79 0.96 9.77
CA ASP A 98 -24.00 1.10 8.93
C ASP A 98 -24.30 -0.15 8.08
N GLY A 99 -23.98 -1.33 8.60
CA GLY A 99 -24.15 -2.58 7.86
C GLY A 99 -24.51 -3.77 8.74
N ASN A 100 -24.36 -4.97 8.17
CA ASN A 100 -24.85 -6.22 8.71
C ASN A 100 -23.85 -7.00 9.56
N VAL A 101 -22.63 -6.52 9.71
CA VAL A 101 -21.53 -7.22 10.39
C VAL A 101 -20.99 -6.41 11.56
N ASN A 102 -20.28 -7.07 12.46
CA ASN A 102 -19.59 -6.38 13.55
C ASN A 102 -18.28 -5.72 13.08
N ARG A 103 -17.63 -4.94 13.96
CA ARG A 103 -16.42 -4.20 13.64
C ARG A 103 -15.26 -5.09 13.18
N ILE A 104 -15.09 -6.26 13.80
CA ILE A 104 -14.00 -7.19 13.49
C ILE A 104 -14.19 -7.79 12.10
N GLU A 105 -15.41 -8.25 11.79
CA GLU A 105 -15.76 -8.78 10.47
C GLU A 105 -15.64 -7.71 9.38
N CYS A 106 -16.06 -6.49 9.64
CA CYS A 106 -15.90 -5.36 8.72
C CYS A 106 -14.42 -5.11 8.40
N CYS A 107 -13.56 -5.06 9.41
CA CYS A 107 -12.11 -4.91 9.20
C CYS A 107 -11.54 -6.08 8.39
N GLY A 108 -11.95 -7.32 8.67
CA GLY A 108 -11.53 -8.50 7.92
C GLY A 108 -11.94 -8.45 6.45
N LEU A 109 -13.16 -8.04 6.17
CA LEU A 109 -13.71 -7.97 4.80
C LEU A 109 -13.13 -6.80 4.00
N LEU A 110 -13.11 -5.61 4.58
CA LEU A 110 -12.73 -4.39 3.86
C LEU A 110 -11.23 -4.15 3.78
N LYS A 111 -10.45 -4.72 4.67
CA LYS A 111 -8.98 -4.61 4.67
C LYS A 111 -8.30 -5.91 4.24
N THR A 112 -8.39 -6.95 5.04
CA THR A 112 -7.63 -8.19 4.82
C THR A 112 -8.03 -8.90 3.54
N LYS A 113 -9.32 -9.16 3.34
CA LYS A 113 -9.80 -9.80 2.11
C LYS A 113 -9.61 -8.93 0.87
N ALA A 114 -9.84 -7.63 0.99
CA ALA A 114 -9.58 -6.70 -0.10
C ALA A 114 -8.10 -6.71 -0.51
N LEU A 115 -7.20 -6.70 0.46
CA LEU A 115 -5.77 -6.79 0.22
C LEU A 115 -5.40 -8.11 -0.48
N GLN A 116 -5.87 -9.24 0.03
CA GLN A 116 -5.62 -10.55 -0.57
C GLN A 116 -6.06 -10.61 -2.03
N LYS A 117 -7.28 -10.17 -2.34
CA LYS A 117 -7.80 -10.10 -3.71
C LYS A 117 -6.99 -9.16 -4.61
N THR A 118 -6.59 -8.02 -4.08
CA THR A 118 -5.78 -7.05 -4.83
C THR A 118 -4.40 -7.63 -5.13
N LEU A 119 -3.76 -8.29 -4.18
CA LEU A 119 -2.43 -8.89 -4.37
C LEU A 119 -2.44 -10.11 -5.29
N SER A 120 -3.48 -10.95 -5.22
CA SER A 120 -3.62 -12.13 -6.07
C SER A 120 -4.07 -11.83 -7.51
N GLY A 121 -4.56 -10.62 -7.77
CA GLY A 121 -5.12 -10.25 -9.06
C GLY A 121 -6.56 -10.70 -9.31
N GLU A 122 -7.23 -11.27 -8.30
CA GLU A 122 -8.62 -11.73 -8.41
C GLU A 122 -9.65 -10.59 -8.37
N GLY A 123 -9.31 -9.50 -7.69
CA GLY A 123 -10.17 -8.33 -7.58
C GLY A 123 -9.89 -7.28 -8.64
N LYS A 124 -10.85 -6.40 -8.84
CA LYS A 124 -10.61 -5.21 -9.67
C LYS A 124 -9.60 -4.30 -8.98
N ARG A 125 -8.66 -3.79 -9.77
CA ARG A 125 -7.71 -2.76 -9.38
C ARG A 125 -8.05 -1.48 -10.11
N TYR A 126 -7.96 -0.36 -9.40
CA TYR A 126 -8.10 0.97 -9.99
C TYR A 126 -6.76 1.68 -9.91
N ARG A 127 -6.45 2.48 -10.91
CA ARG A 127 -5.26 3.32 -10.94
C ARG A 127 -5.65 4.78 -11.14
N PHE A 128 -4.82 5.70 -10.71
CA PHE A 128 -4.96 7.11 -11.01
C PHE A 128 -4.11 7.46 -12.22
N ASP A 129 -4.76 7.92 -13.29
CA ASP A 129 -4.06 8.40 -14.47
C ASP A 129 -3.71 9.88 -14.31
N HIS A 130 -2.43 10.17 -14.21
CA HIS A 130 -1.92 11.54 -14.04
C HIS A 130 -2.15 12.45 -15.26
N ASN A 131 -2.30 11.87 -16.43
CA ASN A 131 -2.56 12.65 -17.65
C ASN A 131 -4.01 13.13 -17.71
N SER A 132 -4.95 12.22 -17.50
CA SER A 132 -6.39 12.56 -17.52
C SER A 132 -6.92 13.07 -16.18
N GLN A 133 -6.15 12.94 -15.09
CA GLN A 133 -6.55 13.23 -13.70
C GLN A 133 -7.80 12.46 -13.26
N LYS A 134 -7.94 11.21 -13.73
CA LYS A 134 -9.09 10.33 -13.45
C LYS A 134 -8.65 8.98 -12.95
N TYR A 135 -9.56 8.33 -12.24
CA TYR A 135 -9.42 6.94 -11.86
C TYR A 135 -9.87 6.03 -13.00
N GLU A 136 -9.09 5.03 -13.31
CA GLU A 136 -9.34 4.05 -14.35
C GLU A 136 -9.23 2.64 -13.79
N ILE A 137 -9.88 1.68 -14.45
CA ILE A 137 -9.65 0.26 -14.15
C ILE A 137 -8.25 -0.10 -14.64
N ASP A 138 -7.44 -0.65 -13.76
CA ASP A 138 -6.12 -1.16 -14.11
C ASP A 138 -6.28 -2.46 -14.92
N GLN A 139 -5.75 -2.46 -16.13
CA GLN A 139 -5.79 -3.62 -17.02
C GLN A 139 -4.82 -4.73 -16.59
N ASN A 140 -3.85 -4.39 -15.74
CA ASN A 140 -2.92 -5.37 -15.21
C ASN A 140 -3.56 -6.10 -14.03
N SER A 141 -3.83 -7.39 -14.21
CA SER A 141 -4.38 -8.29 -13.19
C SER A 141 -3.38 -9.33 -12.69
N GLU A 142 -2.10 -9.18 -13.03
CA GLU A 142 -1.09 -10.13 -12.58
C GLU A 142 -0.90 -10.10 -11.05
N PRO A 143 -0.70 -11.26 -10.41
CA PRO A 143 -0.38 -11.32 -9.00
C PRO A 143 0.94 -10.60 -8.69
N TYR A 144 0.98 -9.92 -7.55
CA TYR A 144 2.25 -9.38 -7.05
C TYR A 144 3.14 -10.50 -6.53
N THR A 145 4.41 -10.48 -6.92
CA THR A 145 5.41 -11.46 -6.47
C THR A 145 6.15 -11.03 -5.22
N GLY A 146 6.08 -9.75 -4.88
CA GLY A 146 6.63 -9.19 -3.65
C GLY A 146 5.88 -7.94 -3.24
N VAL A 147 5.77 -7.73 -1.93
CA VAL A 147 5.09 -6.57 -1.35
C VAL A 147 5.96 -5.96 -0.24
N ILE A 148 6.23 -4.68 -0.36
CA ILE A 148 6.97 -3.93 0.65
C ILE A 148 5.97 -3.37 1.67
N VAL A 149 6.25 -3.61 2.95
CA VAL A 149 5.44 -3.10 4.07
C VAL A 149 6.29 -2.35 5.06
N GLY A 150 5.74 -1.30 5.65
CA GLY A 150 6.38 -0.51 6.70
C GLY A 150 6.13 -1.14 8.07
N ALA A 151 6.98 -2.07 8.49
CA ALA A 151 6.96 -2.67 9.81
C ALA A 151 8.29 -2.41 10.53
N ARG A 152 8.23 -2.15 11.83
CA ARG A 152 9.42 -1.96 12.66
C ARG A 152 9.67 -3.18 13.54
N ALA A 153 10.96 -3.51 13.72
CA ALA A 153 11.36 -4.67 14.54
C ALA A 153 11.03 -4.51 16.03
N ASP A 154 10.85 -3.27 16.49
CA ASP A 154 10.50 -2.96 17.88
C ASP A 154 8.99 -2.94 18.16
N GLU A 155 8.16 -3.22 17.16
CA GLU A 155 6.71 -3.39 17.33
C GLU A 155 6.39 -4.72 18.00
N GLU A 156 5.39 -4.71 18.90
CA GLU A 156 4.99 -5.88 19.67
C GLU A 156 4.23 -6.92 18.84
N GLY A 157 4.15 -8.13 19.36
CA GLY A 157 3.36 -9.24 18.82
C GLY A 157 4.00 -9.93 17.61
N SER A 158 3.22 -10.22 16.60
CA SER A 158 3.67 -10.94 15.40
C SER A 158 4.75 -10.21 14.60
N ARG A 159 4.79 -8.87 14.68
CA ARG A 159 5.74 -8.05 13.94
C ARG A 159 7.17 -8.10 14.49
N SER A 160 7.35 -8.45 15.75
CA SER A 160 8.69 -8.59 16.36
C SER A 160 9.56 -9.67 15.73
N LYS A 161 8.95 -10.59 14.96
CA LYS A 161 9.62 -11.69 14.25
C LYS A 161 9.85 -11.41 12.77
N GLU A 162 9.42 -10.27 12.28
CA GLU A 162 9.59 -9.90 10.87
C GLU A 162 11.06 -9.76 10.49
N ARG A 163 11.37 -10.21 9.30
CA ARG A 163 12.69 -10.10 8.67
C ARG A 163 12.62 -9.05 7.55
N TYR A 164 13.76 -8.64 7.02
CA TYR A 164 13.80 -7.77 5.83
C TYR A 164 13.11 -8.42 4.64
N PHE A 165 13.31 -9.71 4.46
CA PHE A 165 12.61 -10.52 3.45
C PHE A 165 11.96 -11.71 4.14
N SER A 166 10.66 -11.84 4.00
CA SER A 166 9.84 -12.94 4.53
C SER A 166 9.02 -13.55 3.40
N PRO A 167 8.86 -14.90 3.39
CA PRO A 167 8.04 -15.57 2.38
C PRO A 167 6.55 -15.29 2.51
#